data_c43ac2f00b793a6b874f9f9276d94572
#
_entry.id   c43ac2f00b793a6b874f9f9276d94572
#
_cell.length_a   1.000
_cell.length_b   1.000
_cell.length_c   1.000
_cell.angle_alpha   90.00
_cell.angle_beta   90.00
_cell.angle_gamma   90.00
#
_symmetry.space_group_name_H-M   'P 1'
#
loop_
_entity.id
_entity.type
_entity.pdbx_description
1 polymer ?
#
loop_
_entity_poly.entity_id
_entity_poly.type
_entity_poly.pdbx_seq_one_letter_code
_entity_poly.pdbx_strand_id
1 'polypeptide(L)'
;MHAIISDLKRFAVHDGDGIRTTVFLKGCSLKCVWCHNPEGIGFKPQLAFYKDKCIDCGECVSLCPSGAHKIGEHGHSFDRSLCIGCGKCSEVCLGNALTFYGKKMTVDELLPLLLEDKEFYETSGGGVTVSGGECLCQADFCAELLKKLKENGIHTAVDTCGFVSQNTLDKVIPYTDIFLYDVKAVDEAVHIKCTGQPNRQILKNLKYIDSCNKPIEVRIPFVPEYNANEIDKIGELLATLKNLTKVRVLPYHNYAGSKYKSLDMENTLPEKLPDDESLKNAIETLKKYGIKEVI
;
A
#
# COMPACT_ATOMS: atom_id res chain seq x y z
N MET A 1 -14.33 2.41 -16.71
CA MET A 1 -12.92 2.85 -16.47
C MET A 1 -12.10 1.65 -16.02
N HIS A 2 -10.75 1.67 -16.13
CA HIS A 2 -9.89 0.58 -15.65
C HIS A 2 -8.74 1.11 -14.82
N ALA A 3 -8.24 0.27 -13.91
CA ALA A 3 -7.04 0.51 -13.12
C ALA A 3 -6.03 -0.63 -13.27
N ILE A 4 -4.80 -0.37 -12.82
CA ILE A 4 -3.77 -1.39 -12.71
C ILE A 4 -3.72 -1.84 -11.25
N ILE A 5 -4.12 -3.08 -11.01
CA ILE A 5 -4.20 -3.70 -9.68
C ILE A 5 -2.96 -4.57 -9.49
N SER A 6 -2.22 -4.35 -8.42
CA SER A 6 -1.05 -5.16 -8.07
C SER A 6 -1.43 -6.44 -7.33
N ASP A 7 -2.42 -6.36 -6.45
CA ASP A 7 -2.84 -7.50 -5.63
C ASP A 7 -4.27 -7.33 -5.11
N LEU A 8 -4.89 -8.44 -4.72
CA LEU A 8 -6.17 -8.51 -4.03
C LEU A 8 -6.02 -9.41 -2.81
N LYS A 9 -5.97 -8.81 -1.62
CA LYS A 9 -5.79 -9.53 -0.36
C LYS A 9 -7.12 -9.70 0.35
N ARG A 10 -7.64 -10.90 0.33
CA ARG A 10 -8.87 -11.27 1.07
C ARG A 10 -8.53 -11.54 2.55
N PHE A 11 -9.50 -11.40 3.43
CA PHE A 11 -9.40 -11.65 4.88
C PHE A 11 -8.28 -10.85 5.57
N ALA A 12 -8.05 -9.60 5.12
CA ALA A 12 -7.15 -8.67 5.78
C ALA A 12 -7.75 -8.21 7.11
N VAL A 13 -6.96 -8.25 8.20
CA VAL A 13 -7.37 -7.86 9.56
C VAL A 13 -6.56 -6.66 10.11
N HIS A 14 -5.69 -6.09 9.27
CA HIS A 14 -4.83 -4.95 9.64
C HIS A 14 -5.09 -3.70 8.79
N ASP A 15 -5.99 -3.79 7.82
CA ASP A 15 -6.26 -2.72 6.86
C ASP A 15 -7.60 -2.01 7.16
N GLY A 16 -7.82 -1.68 8.42
CA GLY A 16 -9.06 -1.15 9.03
C GLY A 16 -9.69 -2.17 9.97
N ASP A 17 -10.83 -1.79 10.56
CA ASP A 17 -11.55 -2.66 11.50
C ASP A 17 -12.31 -3.77 10.77
N GLY A 18 -12.50 -4.90 11.46
CA GLY A 18 -13.18 -6.10 10.97
C GLY A 18 -12.38 -6.87 9.91
N ILE A 19 -13.03 -7.84 9.27
CA ILE A 19 -12.47 -8.61 8.15
C ILE A 19 -12.68 -7.79 6.87
N ARG A 20 -11.60 -7.57 6.11
CA ARG A 20 -11.65 -6.75 4.91
C ARG A 20 -11.03 -7.45 3.71
N THR A 21 -11.43 -7.02 2.53
CA THR A 21 -10.67 -7.30 1.32
C THR A 21 -9.95 -6.02 0.89
N THR A 22 -8.62 -6.09 0.78
CA THR A 22 -7.80 -4.95 0.38
C THR A 22 -7.43 -5.05 -1.09
N VAL A 23 -7.78 -4.01 -1.84
CA VAL A 23 -7.44 -3.84 -3.26
C VAL A 23 -6.18 -2.99 -3.34
N PHE A 24 -5.06 -3.56 -3.79
CA PHE A 24 -3.80 -2.84 -3.96
C PHE A 24 -3.66 -2.33 -5.39
N LEU A 25 -3.64 -1.01 -5.56
CA LEU A 25 -3.43 -0.37 -6.85
C LEU A 25 -1.94 -0.08 -7.08
N LYS A 26 -1.50 -0.10 -8.35
CA LYS A 26 -0.13 0.27 -8.72
C LYS A 26 0.04 1.78 -8.92
N GLY A 27 1.24 2.22 -8.66
CA GLY A 27 1.69 3.59 -8.79
C GLY A 27 1.79 4.30 -7.44
N CYS A 28 2.96 4.88 -7.16
CA CYS A 28 3.19 5.71 -5.99
C CYS A 28 4.15 6.85 -6.35
N SER A 29 3.81 8.06 -5.92
CA SER A 29 4.68 9.22 -6.10
C SER A 29 5.75 9.34 -5.01
N LEU A 30 5.65 8.57 -3.93
CA LEU A 30 6.67 8.47 -2.90
C LEU A 30 7.64 7.32 -3.21
N LYS A 31 8.86 7.44 -2.67
CA LYS A 31 9.92 6.44 -2.71
C LYS A 31 10.43 6.19 -1.30
N CYS A 32 9.54 5.71 -0.43
CA CYS A 32 9.87 5.46 0.96
C CYS A 32 11.02 4.44 1.06
N VAL A 33 12.07 4.76 1.81
CA VAL A 33 13.25 3.90 1.98
C VAL A 33 12.90 2.56 2.63
N TRP A 34 11.80 2.48 3.36
CA TRP A 34 11.29 1.26 4.01
C TRP A 34 10.08 0.64 3.31
N CYS A 35 9.88 0.87 2.01
CA CYS A 35 8.67 0.42 1.32
C CYS A 35 8.54 -1.11 1.37
N HIS A 36 7.42 -1.61 1.91
CA HIS A 36 7.12 -3.04 1.96
C HIS A 36 6.48 -3.58 0.69
N ASN A 37 5.98 -2.69 -0.18
CA ASN A 37 5.32 -3.03 -1.43
C ASN A 37 6.03 -2.36 -2.63
N PRO A 38 7.34 -2.67 -2.88
CA PRO A 38 8.08 -2.07 -3.99
C PRO A 38 7.44 -2.37 -5.35
N GLU A 39 6.69 -3.47 -5.47
CA GLU A 39 5.86 -3.81 -6.63
C GLU A 39 4.75 -2.77 -6.89
N GLY A 40 4.33 -2.03 -5.87
CA GLY A 40 3.33 -0.96 -5.96
C GLY A 40 3.89 0.38 -6.45
N ILE A 41 5.21 0.60 -6.41
CA ILE A 41 5.81 1.91 -6.74
C ILE A 41 5.63 2.24 -8.23
N GLY A 42 5.96 1.30 -9.11
CA GLY A 42 5.89 1.51 -10.55
C GLY A 42 4.45 1.59 -11.08
N PHE A 43 4.19 2.50 -12.02
CA PHE A 43 2.86 2.67 -12.63
C PHE A 43 2.52 1.63 -13.71
N LYS A 44 3.51 0.89 -14.21
CA LYS A 44 3.33 -0.12 -15.26
C LYS A 44 3.30 -1.53 -14.67
N PRO A 45 2.63 -2.48 -15.34
CA PRO A 45 2.75 -3.89 -15.00
C PRO A 45 4.21 -4.34 -14.95
N GLN A 46 4.55 -5.21 -14.01
CA GLN A 46 5.90 -5.70 -13.78
C GLN A 46 5.90 -7.20 -13.45
N LEU A 47 6.91 -7.90 -13.96
CA LEU A 47 7.17 -9.29 -13.58
C LEU A 47 8.25 -9.33 -12.50
N ALA A 48 7.94 -9.94 -11.37
CA ALA A 48 8.92 -10.31 -10.36
C ALA A 48 9.47 -11.70 -10.66
N PHE A 49 10.78 -11.87 -10.55
CA PHE A 49 11.46 -13.14 -10.72
C PHE A 49 12.20 -13.54 -9.45
N TYR A 50 11.66 -14.53 -8.73
CA TYR A 50 12.23 -15.11 -7.53
C TYR A 50 13.14 -16.28 -7.92
N LYS A 51 14.40 -15.98 -8.22
CA LYS A 51 15.37 -16.97 -8.74
C LYS A 51 15.48 -18.18 -7.83
N ASP A 52 15.43 -17.99 -6.52
CA ASP A 52 15.57 -19.06 -5.52
C ASP A 52 14.38 -20.06 -5.52
N LYS A 53 13.27 -19.73 -6.19
CA LYS A 53 12.10 -20.61 -6.39
C LYS A 53 12.09 -21.28 -7.76
N CYS A 54 13.00 -20.91 -8.66
CA CYS A 54 13.02 -21.43 -10.02
C CYS A 54 13.52 -22.88 -10.03
N ILE A 55 12.78 -23.75 -10.72
CA ILE A 55 13.12 -25.17 -10.92
C ILE A 55 13.66 -25.44 -12.33
N ASP A 56 13.97 -24.41 -13.09
CA ASP A 56 14.53 -24.45 -14.44
C ASP A 56 13.76 -25.33 -15.45
N CYS A 57 12.42 -25.42 -15.30
CA CYS A 57 11.58 -26.27 -16.16
C CYS A 57 11.44 -25.77 -17.62
N GLY A 58 11.76 -24.49 -17.92
CA GLY A 58 11.76 -23.94 -19.28
C GLY A 58 10.40 -23.50 -19.83
N GLU A 59 9.28 -23.74 -19.14
CA GLU A 59 7.94 -23.38 -19.64
C GLU A 59 7.80 -21.88 -20.00
N CYS A 60 8.37 -21.00 -19.19
CA CYS A 60 8.36 -19.57 -19.44
C CYS A 60 9.17 -19.15 -20.69
N VAL A 61 10.19 -19.95 -21.08
CA VAL A 61 10.99 -19.70 -22.28
C VAL A 61 10.18 -19.97 -23.53
N SER A 62 9.48 -21.13 -23.56
CA SER A 62 8.66 -21.54 -24.72
C SER A 62 7.48 -20.61 -24.98
N LEU A 63 6.92 -19.98 -23.93
CA LEU A 63 5.74 -19.13 -24.01
C LEU A 63 6.05 -17.64 -24.17
N CYS A 64 7.31 -17.22 -24.00
CA CYS A 64 7.63 -15.79 -24.03
C CYS A 64 7.70 -15.26 -25.47
N PRO A 65 6.74 -14.41 -25.90
CA PRO A 65 6.72 -13.93 -27.28
C PRO A 65 7.85 -12.95 -27.60
N SER A 66 8.48 -12.36 -26.57
CA SER A 66 9.58 -11.41 -26.73
C SER A 66 10.98 -11.99 -26.44
N GLY A 67 11.06 -13.29 -26.10
CA GLY A 67 12.34 -13.94 -25.79
C GLY A 67 13.04 -13.42 -24.53
N ALA A 68 12.26 -12.86 -23.58
CA ALA A 68 12.81 -12.30 -22.35
C ALA A 68 13.34 -13.35 -21.37
N HIS A 69 12.98 -14.60 -21.53
CA HIS A 69 13.44 -15.72 -20.69
C HIS A 69 14.42 -16.62 -21.48
N LYS A 70 15.49 -17.05 -20.80
CA LYS A 70 16.48 -18.00 -21.36
C LYS A 70 16.93 -18.97 -20.28
N ILE A 71 17.23 -20.21 -20.67
CA ILE A 71 17.93 -21.17 -19.83
C ILE A 71 19.33 -21.40 -20.44
N GLY A 72 20.35 -21.24 -19.64
CA GLY A 72 21.74 -21.45 -19.99
C GLY A 72 22.46 -22.32 -18.96
N GLU A 73 23.78 -22.39 -19.04
CA GLU A 73 24.62 -23.15 -18.13
C GLU A 73 24.48 -22.81 -16.63
N HIS A 74 24.06 -21.55 -16.35
CA HIS A 74 23.85 -21.03 -14.99
C HIS A 74 22.37 -20.98 -14.58
N GLY A 75 21.52 -21.76 -15.25
CA GLY A 75 20.07 -21.83 -15.03
C GLY A 75 19.30 -20.73 -15.74
N HIS A 76 18.09 -20.47 -15.24
CA HIS A 76 17.17 -19.50 -15.82
C HIS A 76 17.64 -18.04 -15.63
N SER A 77 17.57 -17.27 -16.70
CA SER A 77 17.78 -15.81 -16.72
C SER A 77 16.57 -15.08 -17.30
N PHE A 78 16.31 -13.88 -16.79
CA PHE A 78 15.22 -13.03 -17.22
C PHE A 78 15.74 -11.62 -17.60
N ASP A 79 15.57 -11.24 -18.86
CA ASP A 79 15.92 -9.91 -19.38
C ASP A 79 14.69 -9.01 -19.34
N ARG A 80 14.68 -8.08 -18.38
CA ARG A 80 13.58 -7.12 -18.19
C ARG A 80 13.42 -6.16 -19.35
N SER A 81 14.49 -5.85 -20.08
CA SER A 81 14.47 -4.91 -21.21
C SER A 81 13.64 -5.44 -22.39
N LEU A 82 13.57 -6.78 -22.51
CA LEU A 82 12.78 -7.46 -23.55
C LEU A 82 11.35 -7.75 -23.10
N CYS A 83 11.05 -7.59 -21.79
CA CYS A 83 9.74 -7.94 -21.26
C CYS A 83 8.66 -6.93 -21.68
N ILE A 84 7.64 -7.41 -22.38
CA ILE A 84 6.48 -6.60 -22.80
C ILE A 84 5.34 -6.56 -21.76
N GLY A 85 5.51 -7.20 -20.60
CA GLY A 85 4.51 -7.18 -19.53
C GLY A 85 3.20 -7.92 -19.85
N CYS A 86 3.23 -9.01 -20.60
CA CYS A 86 2.03 -9.77 -20.96
C CYS A 86 1.56 -10.75 -19.87
N GLY A 87 2.37 -11.08 -18.87
CA GLY A 87 2.03 -11.94 -17.74
C GLY A 87 1.97 -13.44 -18.01
N LYS A 88 1.96 -13.92 -19.25
CA LYS A 88 1.76 -15.35 -19.61
C LYS A 88 2.69 -16.31 -18.87
N CYS A 89 3.96 -15.93 -18.68
CA CYS A 89 4.95 -16.77 -18.01
C CYS A 89 4.66 -17.01 -16.52
N SER A 90 3.94 -16.09 -15.85
CA SER A 90 3.54 -16.28 -14.46
C SER A 90 2.40 -17.28 -14.29
N GLU A 91 1.54 -17.43 -15.32
CA GLU A 91 0.39 -18.34 -15.29
C GLU A 91 0.81 -19.83 -15.35
N VAL A 92 1.99 -20.10 -15.96
CA VAL A 92 2.51 -21.46 -16.16
C VAL A 92 3.70 -21.81 -15.27
N CYS A 93 4.10 -20.93 -14.37
CA CYS A 93 5.28 -21.14 -13.54
C CYS A 93 5.02 -22.13 -12.41
N LEU A 94 5.41 -23.40 -12.60
CA LEU A 94 5.21 -24.48 -11.65
C LEU A 94 5.93 -24.24 -10.30
N GLY A 95 7.08 -23.57 -10.33
CA GLY A 95 7.85 -23.23 -9.12
C GLY A 95 7.36 -21.97 -8.40
N ASN A 96 6.31 -21.29 -8.91
CA ASN A 96 5.87 -19.98 -8.43
C ASN A 96 7.03 -18.95 -8.33
N ALA A 97 8.01 -19.08 -9.23
CA ALA A 97 9.17 -18.20 -9.31
C ALA A 97 8.85 -16.88 -10.03
N LEU A 98 7.76 -16.82 -10.78
CA LEU A 98 7.33 -15.66 -11.55
C LEU A 98 5.99 -15.15 -11.01
N THR A 99 5.96 -13.90 -10.58
CA THR A 99 4.74 -13.22 -10.13
C THR A 99 4.52 -11.98 -10.96
N PHE A 100 3.33 -11.85 -11.55
CA PHE A 100 2.98 -10.70 -12.36
C PHE A 100 2.16 -9.69 -11.54
N TYR A 101 2.72 -8.51 -11.34
CA TYR A 101 2.07 -7.40 -10.65
C TYR A 101 1.52 -6.38 -11.65
N GLY A 102 0.24 -6.12 -11.61
CA GLY A 102 -0.39 -5.08 -12.42
C GLY A 102 -1.39 -5.60 -13.44
N LYS A 103 -2.37 -6.38 -12.99
CA LYS A 103 -3.51 -6.76 -13.81
C LYS A 103 -4.39 -5.55 -14.08
N LYS A 104 -4.71 -5.32 -15.35
CA LYS A 104 -5.65 -4.27 -15.75
C LYS A 104 -7.07 -4.78 -15.54
N MET A 105 -7.86 -4.09 -14.72
CA MET A 105 -9.23 -4.46 -14.40
C MET A 105 -10.16 -3.25 -14.41
N THR A 106 -11.39 -3.45 -14.82
CA THR A 106 -12.51 -2.50 -14.66
C THR A 106 -13.19 -2.68 -13.31
N VAL A 107 -14.00 -1.70 -12.91
CA VAL A 107 -14.81 -1.82 -11.68
C VAL A 107 -15.81 -2.95 -11.81
N ASP A 108 -16.41 -3.14 -12.99
CA ASP A 108 -17.40 -4.21 -13.23
C ASP A 108 -16.79 -5.63 -13.16
N GLU A 109 -15.50 -5.78 -13.48
CA GLU A 109 -14.77 -7.05 -13.30
C GLU A 109 -14.35 -7.29 -11.86
N LEU A 110 -14.04 -6.22 -11.12
CA LEU A 110 -13.54 -6.32 -9.75
C LEU A 110 -14.66 -6.46 -8.71
N LEU A 111 -15.75 -5.72 -8.88
CA LEU A 111 -16.84 -5.65 -7.90
C LEU A 111 -17.43 -7.02 -7.54
N PRO A 112 -17.73 -7.94 -8.49
CA PRO A 112 -18.25 -9.27 -8.14
C PRO A 112 -17.30 -10.04 -7.21
N LEU A 113 -15.97 -9.95 -7.43
CA LEU A 113 -14.96 -10.63 -6.59
C LEU A 113 -14.95 -10.08 -5.15
N LEU A 114 -15.20 -8.77 -5.00
CA LEU A 114 -15.28 -8.14 -3.68
C LEU A 114 -16.57 -8.49 -2.94
N LEU A 115 -17.66 -8.68 -3.67
CA LEU A 115 -18.95 -9.04 -3.10
C LEU A 115 -19.03 -10.50 -2.64
N GLU A 116 -18.13 -11.38 -3.09
CA GLU A 116 -18.03 -12.75 -2.57
C GLU A 116 -17.81 -12.82 -1.06
N ASP A 117 -17.13 -11.82 -0.49
CA ASP A 117 -16.80 -11.76 0.93
C ASP A 117 -17.81 -10.95 1.77
N LYS A 118 -18.95 -10.53 1.19
CA LYS A 118 -19.89 -9.61 1.82
C LYS A 118 -20.37 -10.08 3.20
N GLU A 119 -20.67 -11.36 3.38
CA GLU A 119 -21.11 -11.92 4.66
C GLU A 119 -20.05 -11.75 5.77
N PHE A 120 -18.77 -11.89 5.42
CA PHE A 120 -17.67 -11.66 6.37
C PHE A 120 -17.54 -10.19 6.73
N TYR A 121 -17.79 -9.27 5.81
CA TYR A 121 -17.80 -7.84 6.10
C TYR A 121 -18.93 -7.49 7.08
N GLU A 122 -20.14 -7.95 6.81
CA GLU A 122 -21.33 -7.67 7.62
C GLU A 122 -21.20 -8.23 9.04
N THR A 123 -20.71 -9.46 9.20
CA THR A 123 -20.58 -10.12 10.51
C THR A 123 -19.45 -9.56 11.36
N SER A 124 -18.40 -9.02 10.76
CA SER A 124 -17.22 -8.51 11.47
C SER A 124 -17.20 -6.99 11.63
N GLY A 125 -18.10 -6.25 10.99
CA GLY A 125 -18.02 -4.80 10.86
C GLY A 125 -16.88 -4.34 9.93
N GLY A 126 -16.44 -5.22 9.03
CA GLY A 126 -15.39 -4.98 8.05
C GLY A 126 -15.89 -4.36 6.74
N GLY A 127 -15.19 -4.63 5.64
CA GLY A 127 -15.55 -4.10 4.31
C GLY A 127 -14.43 -4.18 3.29
N VAL A 128 -14.34 -3.19 2.42
CA VAL A 128 -13.28 -3.11 1.41
C VAL A 128 -12.37 -1.92 1.70
N THR A 129 -11.05 -2.17 1.59
CA THR A 129 -10.01 -1.12 1.66
C THR A 129 -9.36 -0.97 0.29
N VAL A 130 -9.29 0.25 -0.20
CA VAL A 130 -8.52 0.59 -1.40
C VAL A 130 -7.17 1.15 -0.96
N SER A 131 -6.09 0.47 -1.33
CA SER A 131 -4.71 0.72 -0.92
C SER A 131 -3.75 0.53 -2.11
N GLY A 132 -2.47 0.23 -1.87
CA GLY A 132 -1.51 -0.12 -2.92
C GLY A 132 -0.17 0.56 -2.77
N GLY A 133 0.32 1.18 -3.85
CA GLY A 133 1.36 2.18 -3.76
C GLY A 133 0.77 3.45 -3.15
N GLU A 134 0.15 4.30 -3.99
CA GLU A 134 -0.79 5.35 -3.58
C GLU A 134 -2.06 5.18 -4.44
N CYS A 135 -3.12 4.67 -3.85
CA CYS A 135 -4.33 4.34 -4.61
C CYS A 135 -4.94 5.56 -5.31
N LEU A 136 -4.81 6.73 -4.70
CA LEU A 136 -5.35 7.98 -5.22
C LEU A 136 -4.59 8.52 -6.44
N CYS A 137 -3.46 7.89 -6.84
CA CYS A 137 -2.89 8.11 -8.17
C CYS A 137 -3.83 7.62 -9.29
N GLN A 138 -4.82 6.75 -8.97
CA GLN A 138 -5.86 6.26 -9.86
C GLN A 138 -7.27 6.68 -9.35
N ALA A 139 -7.41 7.94 -8.95
CA ALA A 139 -8.54 8.46 -8.19
C ALA A 139 -9.92 8.28 -8.86
N ASP A 140 -10.01 8.39 -10.17
CA ASP A 140 -11.28 8.24 -10.88
C ASP A 140 -11.80 6.80 -10.79
N PHE A 141 -10.90 5.82 -10.87
CA PHE A 141 -11.24 4.42 -10.63
C PHE A 141 -11.62 4.18 -9.17
N CYS A 142 -10.85 4.76 -8.21
CA CYS A 142 -11.15 4.65 -6.79
C CYS A 142 -12.55 5.21 -6.48
N ALA A 143 -12.89 6.37 -7.01
CA ALA A 143 -14.19 7.01 -6.79
C ALA A 143 -15.35 6.15 -7.35
N GLU A 144 -15.19 5.60 -8.55
CA GLU A 144 -16.18 4.70 -9.16
C GLU A 144 -16.35 3.40 -8.33
N LEU A 145 -15.24 2.79 -7.91
CA LEU A 145 -15.27 1.56 -7.11
C LEU A 145 -15.91 1.80 -5.73
N LEU A 146 -15.46 2.83 -5.02
CA LEU A 146 -15.99 3.18 -3.70
C LEU A 146 -17.49 3.50 -3.76
N LYS A 147 -17.93 4.24 -4.79
CA LYS A 147 -19.35 4.51 -5.03
C LYS A 147 -20.14 3.22 -5.19
N LYS A 148 -19.68 2.30 -6.04
CA LYS A 148 -20.32 1.00 -6.26
C LYS A 148 -20.37 0.13 -5.01
N LEU A 149 -19.32 0.14 -4.20
CA LEU A 149 -19.29 -0.55 -2.91
C LEU A 149 -20.34 0.02 -1.96
N LYS A 150 -20.45 1.34 -1.86
CA LYS A 150 -21.48 2.02 -1.04
C LYS A 150 -22.89 1.68 -1.51
N GLU A 151 -23.16 1.65 -2.82
CA GLU A 151 -24.44 1.25 -3.41
C GLU A 151 -24.83 -0.19 -3.03
N ASN A 152 -23.83 -1.06 -2.73
CA ASN A 152 -24.03 -2.43 -2.27
C ASN A 152 -24.02 -2.60 -0.74
N GLY A 153 -23.98 -1.49 0.02
CA GLY A 153 -23.98 -1.49 1.48
C GLY A 153 -22.65 -1.88 2.12
N ILE A 154 -21.55 -1.87 1.35
CA ILE A 154 -20.21 -2.23 1.85
C ILE A 154 -19.55 -1.01 2.49
N HIS A 155 -18.99 -1.20 3.69
CA HIS A 155 -18.15 -0.21 4.36
C HIS A 155 -16.82 -0.04 3.63
N THR A 156 -16.43 1.22 3.38
CA THR A 156 -15.28 1.57 2.54
C THR A 156 -14.19 2.26 3.33
N ALA A 157 -12.94 1.87 3.06
CA ALA A 157 -11.77 2.53 3.59
C ALA A 157 -10.81 2.93 2.44
N VAL A 158 -10.16 4.07 2.59
CA VAL A 158 -9.08 4.53 1.71
C VAL A 158 -7.79 4.60 2.52
N ASP A 159 -6.81 3.80 2.13
CA ASP A 159 -5.46 3.78 2.72
C ASP A 159 -4.53 4.59 1.82
N THR A 160 -4.05 5.73 2.35
CA THR A 160 -3.35 6.74 1.55
C THR A 160 -2.25 7.44 2.33
N CYS A 161 -1.17 7.78 1.63
CA CYS A 161 -0.18 8.71 2.15
C CYS A 161 -0.59 10.19 1.96
N GLY A 162 -1.67 10.46 1.23
CA GLY A 162 -2.19 11.80 1.02
C GLY A 162 -1.36 12.71 0.11
N PHE A 163 -0.35 12.22 -0.60
CA PHE A 163 0.45 13.03 -1.53
C PHE A 163 -0.25 13.20 -2.88
N VAL A 164 -1.40 13.84 -2.85
CA VAL A 164 -2.27 14.07 -4.01
C VAL A 164 -2.88 15.48 -3.95
N SER A 165 -3.49 15.95 -5.05
CA SER A 165 -4.20 17.22 -5.05
C SER A 165 -5.49 17.13 -4.21
N GLN A 166 -5.95 18.27 -3.68
CA GLN A 166 -7.23 18.35 -2.97
C GLN A 166 -8.39 17.91 -3.87
N ASN A 167 -8.39 18.31 -5.13
CA ASN A 167 -9.40 17.89 -6.12
C ASN A 167 -9.47 16.37 -6.31
N THR A 168 -8.36 15.68 -6.09
CA THR A 168 -8.31 14.20 -6.06
C THR A 168 -9.08 13.65 -4.86
N LEU A 169 -8.90 14.25 -3.68
CA LEU A 169 -9.63 13.87 -2.46
C LEU A 169 -11.13 14.11 -2.60
N ASP A 170 -11.54 15.22 -3.21
CA ASP A 170 -12.95 15.58 -3.40
C ASP A 170 -13.74 14.53 -4.17
N LYS A 171 -13.06 13.76 -5.05
CA LYS A 171 -13.68 12.65 -5.80
C LYS A 171 -14.04 11.46 -4.91
N VAL A 172 -13.24 11.18 -3.89
CA VAL A 172 -13.37 9.95 -3.08
C VAL A 172 -14.02 10.19 -1.72
N ILE A 173 -13.88 11.38 -1.14
CA ILE A 173 -14.45 11.74 0.17
C ILE A 173 -15.93 11.38 0.30
N PRO A 174 -16.83 11.63 -0.69
CA PRO A 174 -18.26 11.30 -0.54
C PRO A 174 -18.52 9.81 -0.32
N TYR A 175 -17.65 8.95 -0.83
CA TYR A 175 -17.83 7.51 -0.87
C TYR A 175 -16.92 6.75 0.11
N THR A 176 -16.16 7.47 0.96
CA THR A 176 -15.24 6.89 1.95
C THR A 176 -15.84 7.00 3.35
N ASP A 177 -15.91 5.89 4.07
CA ASP A 177 -16.37 5.85 5.47
C ASP A 177 -15.23 6.17 6.44
N ILE A 178 -14.01 5.70 6.17
CA ILE A 178 -12.83 5.97 6.99
C ILE A 178 -11.58 6.12 6.11
N PHE A 179 -10.71 7.05 6.50
CA PHE A 179 -9.37 7.16 5.92
C PHE A 179 -8.35 6.51 6.85
N LEU A 180 -7.54 5.61 6.30
CA LEU A 180 -6.32 5.10 6.91
C LEU A 180 -5.20 5.98 6.36
N TYR A 181 -4.68 6.88 7.20
CA TYR A 181 -3.82 7.97 6.72
C TYR A 181 -2.41 7.84 7.27
N ASP A 182 -1.44 7.73 6.38
CA ASP A 182 -0.04 7.59 6.74
C ASP A 182 0.61 8.95 7.10
N VAL A 183 1.08 9.08 8.34
CA VAL A 183 1.94 10.19 8.78
C VAL A 183 3.35 9.65 9.05
N LYS A 184 4.29 9.98 8.17
CA LYS A 184 5.65 9.42 8.22
C LYS A 184 6.64 10.30 8.97
N ALA A 185 6.48 11.63 8.86
CA ALA A 185 7.19 12.65 9.62
C ALA A 185 6.48 14.01 9.48
N VAL A 186 6.61 14.87 10.48
CA VAL A 186 6.10 16.26 10.46
C VAL A 186 7.18 17.23 9.97
N ASP A 187 8.44 16.99 10.37
CA ASP A 187 9.57 17.75 9.84
C ASP A 187 9.76 17.46 8.34
N GLU A 188 9.78 18.51 7.52
CA GLU A 188 9.88 18.38 6.07
C GLU A 188 11.19 17.75 5.62
N ALA A 189 12.31 18.10 6.27
CA ALA A 189 13.61 17.54 5.90
C ALA A 189 13.69 16.04 6.23
N VAL A 190 13.15 15.64 7.38
CA VAL A 190 13.03 14.22 7.75
C VAL A 190 12.12 13.51 6.73
N HIS A 191 10.97 14.08 6.39
CA HIS A 191 10.05 13.48 5.44
C HIS A 191 10.67 13.30 4.04
N ILE A 192 11.42 14.30 3.55
CA ILE A 192 12.14 14.20 2.28
C ILE A 192 13.18 13.08 2.33
N LYS A 193 13.94 12.99 3.43
CA LYS A 193 14.91 11.90 3.64
C LYS A 193 14.24 10.52 3.62
N CYS A 194 13.05 10.43 4.19
CA CYS A 194 12.29 9.18 4.28
C CYS A 194 11.65 8.75 2.95
N THR A 195 11.14 9.71 2.17
CA THR A 195 10.19 9.43 1.09
C THR A 195 10.56 10.01 -0.27
N GLY A 196 11.57 10.88 -0.30
CA GLY A 196 11.99 11.64 -1.48
C GLY A 196 11.05 12.80 -1.86
N GLN A 197 10.03 13.13 -1.04
CA GLN A 197 9.03 14.17 -1.31
C GLN A 197 8.77 15.06 -0.09
N PRO A 198 8.38 16.34 -0.28
CA PRO A 198 7.94 17.19 0.82
C PRO A 198 6.59 16.76 1.38
N ASN A 199 6.32 17.08 2.66
CA ASN A 199 5.07 16.67 3.33
C ASN A 199 3.99 17.75 3.42
N ARG A 200 4.24 18.98 2.96
CA ARG A 200 3.28 20.11 3.08
C ARG A 200 1.90 19.75 2.57
N GLN A 201 1.83 19.13 1.38
CA GLN A 201 0.56 18.72 0.78
C GLN A 201 -0.11 17.60 1.59
N ILE A 202 0.67 16.66 2.11
CA ILE A 202 0.20 15.55 2.94
C ILE A 202 -0.46 16.09 4.22
N LEU A 203 0.24 16.96 4.95
CA LEU A 203 -0.28 17.55 6.19
C LEU A 203 -1.48 18.46 5.96
N LYS A 204 -1.51 19.18 4.83
CA LYS A 204 -2.68 19.99 4.43
C LYS A 204 -3.88 19.09 4.13
N ASN A 205 -3.67 17.98 3.44
CA ASN A 205 -4.71 17.03 3.07
C ASN A 205 -5.28 16.30 4.29
N LEU A 206 -4.45 15.95 5.28
CA LEU A 206 -4.90 15.38 6.55
C LEU A 206 -5.91 16.33 7.24
N LYS A 207 -5.54 17.61 7.39
CA LYS A 207 -6.42 18.64 7.98
C LYS A 207 -7.68 18.88 7.13
N TYR A 208 -7.57 18.76 5.82
CA TYR A 208 -8.71 18.91 4.92
C TYR A 208 -9.71 17.76 5.11
N ILE A 209 -9.28 16.51 5.16
CA ILE A 209 -10.14 15.34 5.42
C ILE A 209 -10.83 15.50 6.79
N ASP A 210 -10.09 15.94 7.82
CA ASP A 210 -10.64 16.22 9.13
C ASP A 210 -11.71 17.29 9.08
N SER A 211 -11.51 18.38 8.32
CA SER A 211 -12.50 19.44 8.13
C SER A 211 -13.77 19.00 7.40
N CYS A 212 -13.68 17.90 6.63
CA CYS A 212 -14.81 17.25 5.97
C CYS A 212 -15.59 16.29 6.90
N ASN A 213 -15.28 16.26 8.20
CA ASN A 213 -15.88 15.39 9.21
C ASN A 213 -15.78 13.88 8.86
N LYS A 214 -14.67 13.47 8.25
CA LYS A 214 -14.42 12.06 7.95
C LYS A 214 -13.61 11.41 9.07
N PRO A 215 -14.01 10.21 9.52
CA PRO A 215 -13.20 9.41 10.44
C PRO A 215 -11.80 9.14 9.87
N ILE A 216 -10.79 9.28 10.72
CA ILE A 216 -9.39 9.09 10.35
C ILE A 216 -8.71 8.14 11.36
N GLU A 217 -8.18 7.03 10.87
CA GLU A 217 -7.14 6.26 11.57
C GLU A 217 -5.79 6.74 11.04
N VAL A 218 -4.94 7.27 11.90
CA VAL A 218 -3.58 7.65 11.50
C VAL A 218 -2.65 6.47 11.70
N ARG A 219 -1.84 6.18 10.68
CA ARG A 219 -0.83 5.14 10.67
C ARG A 219 0.57 5.76 10.68
N ILE A 220 1.41 5.31 11.59
CA ILE A 220 2.77 5.80 11.75
C ILE A 220 3.71 4.61 11.55
N PRO A 221 4.31 4.47 10.35
CA PRO A 221 5.41 3.52 10.18
C PRO A 221 6.57 3.95 11.09
N PHE A 222 6.85 3.16 12.13
CA PHE A 222 7.88 3.49 13.11
C PHE A 222 9.22 2.86 12.71
N VAL A 223 10.13 3.69 12.21
CA VAL A 223 11.43 3.31 11.67
C VAL A 223 12.53 4.04 12.47
N PRO A 224 13.22 3.36 13.43
CA PRO A 224 14.09 4.01 14.41
C PRO A 224 15.16 4.94 13.84
N GLU A 225 15.77 4.57 12.71
CA GLU A 225 16.85 5.36 12.08
C GLU A 225 16.35 6.64 11.41
N TYR A 226 15.04 6.77 11.21
CA TYR A 226 14.47 7.84 10.39
C TYR A 226 13.53 8.76 11.16
N ASN A 227 12.50 8.20 11.81
CA ASN A 227 11.40 9.00 12.34
C ASN A 227 11.09 8.79 13.84
N ALA A 228 11.94 8.09 14.59
CA ALA A 228 11.72 7.94 16.03
C ALA A 228 11.64 9.29 16.77
N ASN A 229 12.41 10.30 16.34
CA ASN A 229 12.41 11.63 16.93
C ASN A 229 11.24 12.52 16.48
N GLU A 230 10.36 12.02 15.63
CA GLU A 230 9.19 12.76 15.13
C GLU A 230 7.92 12.51 15.96
N ILE A 231 7.94 11.54 16.88
CA ILE A 231 6.74 11.09 17.60
C ILE A 231 6.08 12.23 18.38
N ASP A 232 6.86 13.10 19.05
CA ASP A 232 6.32 14.26 19.75
C ASP A 232 5.65 15.25 18.80
N LYS A 233 6.30 15.61 17.68
CA LYS A 233 5.72 16.49 16.65
C LYS A 233 4.47 15.88 16.02
N ILE A 234 4.47 14.57 15.81
CA ILE A 234 3.30 13.84 15.32
C ILE A 234 2.17 13.93 16.35
N GLY A 235 2.45 13.68 17.63
CA GLY A 235 1.48 13.83 18.71
C GLY A 235 0.85 15.22 18.77
N GLU A 236 1.66 16.28 18.70
CA GLU A 236 1.19 17.68 18.63
C GLU A 236 0.24 17.91 17.44
N LEU A 237 0.63 17.42 16.24
CA LEU A 237 -0.21 17.52 15.04
C LEU A 237 -1.56 16.81 15.24
N LEU A 238 -1.52 15.55 15.71
CA LEU A 238 -2.70 14.71 15.84
C LEU A 238 -3.68 15.22 16.90
N ALA A 239 -3.19 15.86 17.98
CA ALA A 239 -4.03 16.51 18.98
C ALA A 239 -4.91 17.65 18.41
N THR A 240 -4.59 18.16 17.23
CA THR A 240 -5.39 19.20 16.57
C THR A 240 -6.58 18.66 15.76
N LEU A 241 -6.61 17.34 15.50
CA LEU A 241 -7.64 16.71 14.69
C LEU A 241 -8.90 16.41 15.51
N LYS A 242 -10.07 16.64 14.92
CA LYS A 242 -11.38 16.46 15.57
C LYS A 242 -11.98 15.08 15.30
N ASN A 243 -11.65 14.49 14.16
CA ASN A 243 -12.24 13.24 13.69
C ASN A 243 -11.20 12.09 13.69
N LEU A 244 -10.12 12.25 14.48
CA LEU A 244 -9.17 11.19 14.74
C LEU A 244 -9.83 10.09 15.59
N THR A 245 -9.94 8.90 15.04
CA THR A 245 -10.55 7.74 15.73
C THR A 245 -9.49 6.91 16.43
N LYS A 246 -8.34 6.70 15.78
CA LYS A 246 -7.30 5.78 16.23
C LYS A 246 -5.93 6.20 15.70
N VAL A 247 -4.88 5.90 16.44
CA VAL A 247 -3.49 5.96 15.95
C VAL A 247 -2.87 4.58 16.04
N ARG A 248 -2.32 4.11 14.93
CA ARG A 248 -1.62 2.83 14.85
C ARG A 248 -0.14 3.06 14.60
N VAL A 249 0.69 2.68 15.57
CA VAL A 249 2.14 2.65 15.41
C VAL A 249 2.52 1.33 14.77
N LEU A 250 3.01 1.38 13.52
CA LEU A 250 3.36 0.20 12.74
C LEU A 250 4.85 -0.10 12.91
N PRO A 251 5.23 -1.16 13.64
CA PRO A 251 6.63 -1.54 13.77
C PRO A 251 7.23 -1.86 12.41
N TYR A 252 8.33 -1.20 12.07
CA TYR A 252 9.06 -1.51 10.85
C TYR A 252 9.65 -2.92 10.91
N HIS A 253 9.65 -3.63 9.78
CA HIS A 253 10.35 -4.88 9.55
C HIS A 253 10.98 -4.90 8.15
N ASN A 254 12.01 -5.70 7.93
CA ASN A 254 12.76 -5.73 6.67
C ASN A 254 12.45 -6.93 5.76
N TYR A 255 11.25 -7.54 5.91
CA TYR A 255 10.89 -8.77 5.17
C TYR A 255 10.71 -8.56 3.65
N ALA A 256 10.64 -7.32 3.17
CA ALA A 256 10.45 -7.04 1.75
C ALA A 256 11.72 -7.21 0.88
N GLY A 257 12.87 -7.54 1.46
CA GLY A 257 14.13 -7.65 0.71
C GLY A 257 14.08 -8.60 -0.49
N SER A 258 13.37 -9.73 -0.37
CA SER A 258 13.16 -10.66 -1.49
C SER A 258 12.34 -10.06 -2.64
N LYS A 259 11.40 -9.15 -2.36
CA LYS A 259 10.63 -8.44 -3.38
C LYS A 259 11.52 -7.47 -4.17
N TYR A 260 12.39 -6.71 -3.48
CA TYR A 260 13.36 -5.82 -4.13
C TYR A 260 14.25 -6.61 -5.09
N LYS A 261 14.86 -7.72 -4.61
CA LYS A 261 15.69 -8.61 -5.43
C LYS A 261 14.91 -9.16 -6.64
N SER A 262 13.67 -9.61 -6.45
CA SER A 262 12.85 -10.18 -7.51
C SER A 262 12.44 -9.17 -8.59
N LEU A 263 12.39 -7.88 -8.23
CA LEU A 263 12.06 -6.77 -9.12
C LEU A 263 13.29 -6.10 -9.73
N ASP A 264 14.50 -6.57 -9.38
CA ASP A 264 15.78 -5.97 -9.78
C ASP A 264 15.87 -4.49 -9.36
N MET A 265 15.41 -4.22 -8.13
CA MET A 265 15.44 -2.92 -7.49
C MET A 265 16.54 -2.88 -6.42
N GLU A 266 17.14 -1.71 -6.24
CA GLU A 266 18.06 -1.47 -5.14
C GLU A 266 17.33 -1.65 -3.81
N ASN A 267 17.91 -2.46 -2.91
CA ASN A 267 17.35 -2.67 -1.58
C ASN A 267 17.71 -1.49 -0.67
N THR A 268 16.75 -0.62 -0.43
CA THR A 268 16.89 0.59 0.41
C THR A 268 16.42 0.37 1.85
N LEU A 269 16.02 -0.85 2.21
CA LEU A 269 15.43 -1.16 3.52
C LEU A 269 16.41 -0.88 4.67
N PRO A 270 16.01 -0.11 5.70
CA PRO A 270 16.80 0.11 6.89
C PRO A 270 17.16 -1.20 7.60
N GLU A 271 18.35 -1.26 8.20
CA GLU A 271 18.79 -2.46 8.90
C GLU A 271 18.26 -2.53 10.34
N LYS A 272 18.14 -1.38 11.01
CA LYS A 272 17.72 -1.31 12.40
C LYS A 272 16.23 -1.49 12.56
N LEU A 273 15.84 -2.56 13.25
CA LEU A 273 14.45 -2.82 13.64
C LEU A 273 14.12 -2.08 14.95
N PRO A 274 12.85 -1.70 15.18
CA PRO A 274 12.40 -1.20 16.47
C PRO A 274 12.44 -2.33 17.51
N ASP A 275 12.85 -1.98 18.74
CA ASP A 275 12.68 -2.84 19.90
C ASP A 275 11.39 -2.51 20.66
N ASP A 276 10.99 -3.41 21.57
CA ASP A 276 9.76 -3.28 22.34
C ASP A 276 9.73 -2.02 23.21
N GLU A 277 10.90 -1.59 23.73
CA GLU A 277 11.00 -0.40 24.57
C GLU A 277 10.78 0.86 23.76
N SER A 278 11.38 0.97 22.59
CA SER A 278 11.20 2.13 21.71
C SER A 278 9.75 2.25 21.19
N LEU A 279 9.12 1.13 20.87
CA LEU A 279 7.69 1.08 20.48
C LEU A 279 6.79 1.52 21.64
N LYS A 280 7.02 0.96 22.84
CA LYS A 280 6.27 1.34 24.04
C LYS A 280 6.41 2.83 24.33
N ASN A 281 7.63 3.37 24.27
CA ASN A 281 7.90 4.79 24.49
C ASN A 281 7.18 5.67 23.45
N ALA A 282 7.15 5.25 22.17
CA ALA A 282 6.43 5.97 21.12
C ALA A 282 4.92 6.01 21.42
N ILE A 283 4.33 4.87 21.79
CA ILE A 283 2.91 4.76 22.14
C ILE A 283 2.58 5.62 23.38
N GLU A 284 3.39 5.55 24.42
CA GLU A 284 3.18 6.34 25.65
C GLU A 284 3.32 7.85 25.38
N THR A 285 4.24 8.24 24.51
CA THR A 285 4.40 9.63 24.09
C THR A 285 3.14 10.14 23.38
N LEU A 286 2.62 9.38 22.41
CA LEU A 286 1.39 9.76 21.72
C LEU A 286 0.19 9.89 22.67
N LYS A 287 0.08 9.00 23.67
CA LYS A 287 -0.99 9.06 24.68
C LYS A 287 -0.96 10.34 25.52
N LYS A 288 0.24 10.94 25.76
CA LYS A 288 0.36 12.22 26.50
C LYS A 288 -0.36 13.37 25.79
N TYR A 289 -0.55 13.30 24.49
CA TYR A 289 -1.27 14.30 23.69
C TYR A 289 -2.81 14.11 23.71
N GLY A 290 -3.34 13.27 24.59
CA GLY A 290 -4.78 13.07 24.75
C GLY A 290 -5.41 12.18 23.68
N ILE A 291 -4.62 11.47 22.89
CA ILE A 291 -5.11 10.53 21.87
C ILE A 291 -5.68 9.31 22.60
N LYS A 292 -7.00 9.07 22.40
CA LYS A 292 -7.75 8.06 23.16
C LYS A 292 -7.35 6.62 22.84
N GLU A 293 -7.08 6.34 21.56
CA GLU A 293 -6.74 5.00 21.11
C GLU A 293 -5.41 5.02 20.35
N VAL A 294 -4.37 4.46 20.97
CA VAL A 294 -3.04 4.27 20.37
C VAL A 294 -2.67 2.79 20.54
N ILE A 295 -2.43 2.11 19.43
CA ILE A 295 -2.11 0.68 19.35
C ILE A 295 -0.87 0.42 18.52
#